data_dd41a4ef3d3dff402517347a96d34f4f
#
_entry.id   dd41a4ef3d3dff402517347a96d34f4f
#
_cell.length_a   1.000
_cell.length_b   1.000
_cell.length_c   1.000
_cell.angle_alpha   90.00
_cell.angle_beta   90.00
_cell.angle_gamma   90.00
#
_symmetry.space_group_name_H-M   'P 1'
#
loop_
_entity.id
_entity.type
_entity.pdbx_description
1 polymer ?
#
loop_
_entity_poly.entity_id
_entity_poly.type
_entity_poly.pdbx_seq_one_letter_code
_entity_poly.pdbx_strand_id
1 'polypeptide(L)'
;MTKQLTAKEKFNALADAKHIFAFKEEGTPFKLLDIVNAETGCKAIVELEDGTIQGLFTDSKSAKDALHEVKAVFDNDQPFIKVNLKKTAKGQSVYFVEVL
;
A
#
# COMPACT_ATOMS: atom_id res chain seq x y z
N MET A 1 2.30 17.72 -5.53
CA MET A 1 1.25 18.18 -4.61
C MET A 1 0.37 17.01 -4.20
N THR A 2 0.19 16.83 -2.90
CA THR A 2 -0.60 15.72 -2.38
C THR A 2 -2.08 15.97 -2.61
N LYS A 3 -2.78 14.99 -3.17
CA LYS A 3 -4.22 15.07 -3.35
C LYS A 3 -4.90 14.92 -2.00
N GLN A 4 -5.78 15.87 -1.66
CA GLN A 4 -6.57 15.77 -0.44
C GLN A 4 -7.88 15.04 -0.74
N LEU A 5 -8.16 14.03 0.07
CA LEU A 5 -9.38 13.23 -0.07
C LEU A 5 -10.36 13.60 1.02
N THR A 6 -11.64 13.59 0.67
CA THR A 6 -12.70 13.74 1.67
C THR A 6 -12.80 12.44 2.48
N ALA A 7 -13.41 12.53 3.66
CA ALA A 7 -13.64 11.34 4.48
C ALA A 7 -14.47 10.30 3.72
N LYS A 8 -15.44 10.74 2.93
CA LYS A 8 -16.27 9.85 2.11
C LYS A 8 -15.44 9.13 1.06
N GLU A 9 -14.53 9.84 0.38
CA GLU A 9 -13.66 9.22 -0.62
C GLU A 9 -12.75 8.17 0.01
N LYS A 10 -12.19 8.47 1.18
CA LYS A 10 -11.35 7.52 1.92
C LYS A 10 -12.14 6.28 2.32
N PHE A 11 -13.33 6.48 2.85
CA PHE A 11 -14.19 5.37 3.27
C PHE A 11 -14.53 4.46 2.08
N ASN A 12 -14.91 5.05 0.95
CA ASN A 12 -15.25 4.27 -0.25
C ASN A 12 -14.06 3.48 -0.77
N ALA A 13 -12.88 4.09 -0.78
CA ALA A 13 -11.66 3.39 -1.20
C ALA A 13 -11.36 2.19 -0.29
N LEU A 14 -11.52 2.37 1.02
CA LEU A 14 -11.29 1.29 1.99
C LEU A 14 -12.33 0.18 1.86
N ALA A 15 -13.58 0.52 1.53
CA ALA A 15 -14.63 -0.47 1.35
C ALA A 15 -14.36 -1.39 0.15
N ASP A 16 -13.74 -0.84 -0.91
CA ASP A 16 -13.41 -1.58 -2.13
C ASP A 16 -11.95 -2.00 -2.17
N ALA A 17 -11.30 -2.12 -1.02
CA ALA A 17 -9.87 -2.43 -0.95
C ALA A 17 -9.57 -3.79 -1.58
N LYS A 18 -8.52 -3.81 -2.42
CA LYS A 18 -8.01 -5.03 -3.04
C LYS A 18 -6.85 -5.57 -2.22
N HIS A 19 -6.70 -6.90 -2.19
CA HIS A 19 -5.59 -7.52 -1.50
C HIS A 19 -4.26 -7.07 -2.13
N ILE A 20 -3.24 -6.86 -1.29
CA ILE A 20 -1.92 -6.40 -1.74
C ILE A 20 -1.31 -7.32 -2.80
N PHE A 21 -1.66 -8.62 -2.78
CA PHE A 21 -1.18 -9.58 -3.77
C PHE A 21 -1.57 -9.19 -5.20
N ALA A 22 -2.74 -8.58 -5.39
CA ALA A 22 -3.17 -8.12 -6.71
C ALA A 22 -2.23 -7.04 -7.25
N PHE A 23 -1.77 -6.15 -6.39
CA PHE A 23 -0.81 -5.11 -6.80
C PHE A 23 0.54 -5.70 -7.16
N LYS A 24 0.98 -6.72 -6.43
CA LYS A 24 2.22 -7.43 -6.69
C LYS A 24 2.15 -8.17 -8.05
N GLU A 25 1.04 -8.85 -8.32
CA GLU A 25 0.86 -9.62 -9.56
C GLU A 25 0.88 -8.72 -10.78
N GLU A 26 0.21 -7.58 -10.71
CA GLU A 26 0.14 -6.63 -11.81
C GLU A 26 1.38 -5.77 -11.93
N GLY A 27 2.21 -5.73 -10.89
CA GLY A 27 3.37 -4.85 -10.85
C GLY A 27 3.00 -3.38 -10.92
N THR A 28 1.85 -3.01 -10.39
CA THR A 28 1.29 -1.66 -10.52
C THR A 28 1.97 -0.69 -9.57
N PRO A 29 2.62 0.37 -10.06
CA PRO A 29 3.14 1.41 -9.18
C PRO A 29 2.01 2.22 -8.55
N PHE A 30 2.21 2.66 -7.32
CA PHE A 30 1.23 3.48 -6.63
C PHE A 30 1.90 4.39 -5.60
N LYS A 31 1.18 5.46 -5.23
CA LYS A 31 1.57 6.34 -4.13
C LYS A 31 0.76 5.97 -2.91
N LEU A 32 1.42 5.86 -1.77
CA LEU A 32 0.76 5.58 -0.50
C LEU A 32 0.26 6.89 0.08
N LEU A 33 -1.06 7.06 0.17
CA LEU A 33 -1.65 8.30 0.66
C LEU A 33 -1.96 8.23 2.16
N ASP A 34 -2.46 7.09 2.64
CA ASP A 34 -2.84 6.95 4.05
C ASP A 34 -2.87 5.48 4.43
N ILE A 35 -2.76 5.21 5.74
CA ILE A 35 -2.83 3.86 6.29
C ILE A 35 -3.84 3.84 7.43
N VAL A 36 -4.70 2.82 7.41
CA VAL A 36 -5.67 2.58 8.50
C VAL A 36 -5.44 1.16 9.00
N ASN A 37 -5.10 1.04 10.28
CA ASN A 37 -4.89 -0.28 10.88
C ASN A 37 -6.22 -0.98 11.13
N ALA A 38 -6.25 -2.29 10.88
CA ALA A 38 -7.38 -3.16 11.17
C ALA A 38 -6.95 -4.20 12.20
N GLU A 39 -7.91 -4.92 12.77
CA GLU A 39 -7.62 -5.95 13.78
C GLU A 39 -6.66 -7.01 13.28
N THR A 40 -6.86 -7.46 12.04
CA THR A 40 -6.10 -8.58 11.47
C THR A 40 -5.10 -8.15 10.42
N GLY A 41 -4.76 -6.86 10.37
CA GLY A 41 -3.82 -6.38 9.35
C GLY A 41 -3.94 -4.88 9.20
N CYS A 42 -3.80 -4.40 7.98
CA CYS A 42 -4.00 -2.98 7.71
C CYS A 42 -4.64 -2.75 6.34
N LYS A 43 -5.28 -1.60 6.23
CA LYS A 43 -5.78 -1.10 4.95
C LYS A 43 -5.05 0.19 4.63
N ALA A 44 -4.89 0.47 3.36
CA ALA A 44 -4.22 1.68 2.90
C ALA A 44 -5.01 2.30 1.75
N ILE A 45 -4.83 3.59 1.58
CA ILE A 45 -5.39 4.32 0.45
C ILE A 45 -4.23 4.70 -0.44
N VAL A 46 -4.32 4.34 -1.71
CA VAL A 46 -3.25 4.54 -2.67
C VAL A 46 -3.78 5.26 -3.91
N GLU A 47 -2.87 5.94 -4.60
CA GLU A 47 -3.17 6.60 -5.87
C GLU A 47 -2.34 5.93 -6.96
N LEU A 48 -3.01 5.45 -8.02
CA LEU A 48 -2.36 4.81 -9.15
C LEU A 48 -1.77 5.87 -10.10
N GLU A 49 -0.96 5.42 -11.06
CA GLU A 49 -0.31 6.32 -12.02
C GLU A 49 -1.28 7.15 -12.84
N ASP A 50 -2.48 6.62 -13.09
CA ASP A 50 -3.52 7.33 -13.84
C ASP A 50 -4.37 8.27 -12.97
N GLY A 51 -4.04 8.39 -11.69
CA GLY A 51 -4.78 9.23 -10.75
C GLY A 51 -5.93 8.54 -10.06
N THR A 52 -6.18 7.27 -10.35
CA THR A 52 -7.25 6.50 -9.71
C THR A 52 -6.94 6.27 -8.24
N ILE A 53 -7.91 6.50 -7.37
CA ILE A 53 -7.80 6.23 -5.94
C ILE A 53 -8.30 4.82 -5.69
N GLN A 54 -7.50 4.01 -5.02
CA GLN A 54 -7.80 2.61 -4.75
C GLN A 54 -7.49 2.28 -3.30
N GLY A 55 -8.28 1.38 -2.71
CA GLY A 55 -7.95 0.80 -1.41
C GLY A 55 -7.07 -0.43 -1.59
N LEU A 56 -6.22 -0.68 -0.60
CA LEU A 56 -5.34 -1.84 -0.54
C LEU A 56 -5.46 -2.43 0.85
N PHE A 57 -5.48 -3.76 0.97
CA PHE A 57 -5.42 -4.37 2.29
C PHE A 57 -4.43 -5.52 2.32
N THR A 58 -3.91 -5.80 3.50
CA THR A 58 -3.03 -6.94 3.73
C THR A 58 -3.19 -7.43 5.17
N ASP A 59 -3.07 -8.74 5.34
CA ASP A 59 -2.96 -9.36 6.65
C ASP A 59 -1.51 -9.80 6.93
N SER A 60 -0.59 -9.52 6.02
CA SER A 60 0.82 -9.87 6.16
C SER A 60 1.54 -8.84 7.01
N LYS A 61 2.25 -9.32 8.04
CA LYS A 61 3.05 -8.45 8.90
C LYS A 61 4.15 -7.75 8.10
N SER A 62 4.83 -8.46 7.20
CA SER A 62 5.92 -7.87 6.41
C SER A 62 5.41 -6.75 5.51
N ALA A 63 4.24 -6.94 4.88
CA ALA A 63 3.63 -5.91 4.05
C ALA A 63 3.22 -4.70 4.89
N LYS A 64 2.59 -4.94 6.04
CA LYS A 64 2.18 -3.88 6.96
C LYS A 64 3.39 -3.05 7.40
N ASP A 65 4.46 -3.73 7.83
CA ASP A 65 5.67 -3.05 8.30
C ASP A 65 6.31 -2.24 7.16
N ALA A 66 6.35 -2.79 5.94
CA ALA A 66 6.91 -2.08 4.79
C ALA A 66 6.11 -0.82 4.46
N LEU A 67 4.78 -0.90 4.48
CA LEU A 67 3.93 0.25 4.22
C LEU A 67 4.09 1.33 5.29
N HIS A 68 4.15 0.93 6.56
CA HIS A 68 4.38 1.88 7.66
C HIS A 68 5.74 2.55 7.56
N GLU A 69 6.76 1.81 7.14
CA GLU A 69 8.09 2.36 6.94
C GLU A 69 8.11 3.41 5.84
N VAL A 70 7.46 3.14 4.71
CA VAL A 70 7.34 4.10 3.62
C VAL A 70 6.64 5.37 4.10
N LYS A 71 5.55 5.21 4.83
CA LYS A 71 4.80 6.35 5.35
C LYS A 71 5.65 7.19 6.30
N ALA A 72 6.42 6.54 7.16
CA ALA A 72 7.27 7.23 8.14
C ALA A 72 8.45 7.93 7.47
N VAL A 73 9.08 7.29 6.49
CA VAL A 73 10.27 7.83 5.84
C VAL A 73 9.93 8.98 4.89
N PHE A 74 8.89 8.79 4.07
CA PHE A 74 8.57 9.75 3.02
C PHE A 74 7.50 10.76 3.40
N ASP A 75 6.67 10.44 4.38
CA ASP A 75 5.63 11.32 4.93
C ASP A 75 4.91 12.13 3.85
N ASN A 76 5.31 13.39 3.61
CA ASN A 76 4.69 14.26 2.63
C ASN A 76 5.27 14.15 1.23
N ASP A 77 6.39 13.45 1.08
CA ASP A 77 7.04 13.25 -0.22
C ASP A 77 6.70 11.87 -0.74
N GLN A 78 5.49 11.72 -1.25
CA GLN A 78 4.91 10.42 -1.60
C GLN A 78 5.40 9.93 -2.97
N PRO A 79 6.49 9.13 -3.01
CA PRO A 79 6.96 8.59 -4.28
C PRO A 79 6.08 7.44 -4.75
N PHE A 80 6.18 7.12 -6.05
CA PHE A 80 5.61 5.87 -6.53
C PHE A 80 6.42 4.70 -6.01
N ILE A 81 5.73 3.67 -5.56
CA ILE A 81 6.35 2.45 -5.04
C ILE A 81 5.73 1.23 -5.70
N LYS A 82 6.46 0.13 -5.68
CA LYS A 82 5.96 -1.18 -6.12
C LYS A 82 6.08 -2.17 -4.98
N VAL A 83 5.12 -3.08 -4.91
CA VAL A 83 5.16 -4.18 -3.96
C VAL A 83 5.77 -5.39 -4.65
N ASN A 84 6.73 -6.01 -4.01
CA ASN A 84 7.40 -7.21 -4.49
C ASN A 84 7.33 -8.30 -3.43
N LEU A 85 7.53 -9.54 -3.87
CA LEU A 85 7.56 -10.69 -2.99
C LEU A 85 8.94 -11.34 -3.09
N LYS A 86 9.58 -11.56 -1.95
CA LYS A 86 10.92 -12.13 -1.90
C LYS A 86 10.93 -13.36 -0.99
N LYS A 87 11.63 -14.41 -1.39
CA LYS A 87 11.82 -15.58 -0.56
C LYS A 87 13.02 -15.36 0.36
N THR A 88 12.84 -15.68 1.64
CA THR A 88 13.93 -15.66 2.60
C THR A 88 14.76 -16.94 2.52
N ALA A 89 15.90 -16.97 3.22
CA ALA A 89 16.74 -18.15 3.28
C ALA A 89 16.01 -19.36 3.86
N LYS A 90 14.96 -19.12 4.65
CA LYS A 90 14.15 -20.21 5.24
C LYS A 90 13.01 -20.65 4.33
N GLY A 91 12.93 -20.12 3.12
CA GLY A 91 11.89 -20.47 2.15
C GLY A 91 10.56 -19.76 2.36
N GLN A 92 10.49 -18.80 3.29
CA GLN A 92 9.28 -18.00 3.51
C GLN A 92 9.21 -16.85 2.50
N SER A 93 7.99 -16.49 2.10
CA SER A 93 7.78 -15.34 1.23
C SER A 93 7.44 -14.12 2.09
N VAL A 94 8.14 -13.00 1.83
CA VAL A 94 7.87 -11.75 2.53
C VAL A 94 7.66 -10.65 1.50
N TYR A 95 6.77 -9.74 1.81
CA TYR A 95 6.55 -8.56 0.98
C TYR A 95 7.60 -7.51 1.27
N PHE A 96 8.04 -6.83 0.22
CA PHE A 96 8.91 -5.67 0.38
C PHE A 96 8.52 -4.62 -0.65
N VAL A 97 8.90 -3.39 -0.38
CA VAL A 97 8.53 -2.23 -1.20
C VAL A 97 9.77 -1.70 -1.91
N GLU A 98 9.63 -1.47 -3.20
CA GLU A 98 10.65 -0.84 -4.03
C GLU A 98 10.21 0.58 -4.35
N VAL A 99 11.06 1.56 -4.06
CA VAL A 99 10.80 2.96 -4.39
C VAL A 99 11.31 3.22 -5.79
N LEU A 100 10.45 3.80 -6.62
CA LEU A 100 10.75 4.06 -8.03
C LEU A 100 11.41 5.43 -8.25
#